data_e4058b538e75c84e4e2885508c1a2d10
#
_entry.id   e4058b538e75c84e4e2885508c1a2d10
#
_cell.length_a   1.000
_cell.length_b   1.000
_cell.length_c   1.000
_cell.angle_alpha   90.00
_cell.angle_beta   90.00
_cell.angle_gamma   90.00
#
_symmetry.space_group_name_H-M   'P 1'
#
loop_
_entity.id
_entity.type
_entity.pdbx_description
1 polymer ?
#
loop_
_entity_poly.entity_id
_entity_poly.type
_entity_poly.pdbx_seq_one_letter_code
_entity_poly.pdbx_strand_id
1 'polypeptide(L)'
;MIGKVISGSSFSGTVGYVMKEESRILEAEGVMPPEVKDMAQDFKDQPLLNPRLKNNVGHISLSFSSKDAPRMTDALMTQIAKEYMQKMGITDTQYLLVRHLDQPHPHCHLVYNRVGNNGQTISDKNIKIRNAKVCRELTEKYGLYLASGKDDVRRERLREPDKTKYEIYDAIKGSLPKCKN
;
A
#
# COMPACT_ATOMS: atom_id res chain seq x y z
N MET A 1 -10.90 -2.03 0.42
CA MET A 1 -9.46 -1.87 0.71
C MET A 1 -8.87 -0.76 -0.16
N ILE A 2 -7.93 0.03 0.37
CA ILE A 2 -7.23 1.10 -0.35
C ILE A 2 -5.73 0.89 -0.15
N GLY A 3 -4.95 1.03 -1.23
CA GLY A 3 -3.50 0.97 -1.19
C GLY A 3 -2.87 2.32 -1.50
N LYS A 4 -1.89 2.75 -0.71
CA LYS A 4 -1.05 3.92 -0.99
C LYS A 4 0.38 3.46 -1.23
N VAL A 5 0.93 3.81 -2.38
CA VAL A 5 2.28 3.39 -2.81
C VAL A 5 3.24 4.56 -2.76
N ILE A 6 4.39 4.34 -2.13
CA ILE A 6 5.49 5.29 -2.00
C ILE A 6 6.77 4.57 -2.40
N SER A 7 7.69 5.25 -3.07
CA SER A 7 9.04 4.77 -3.32
C SER A 7 10.05 5.72 -2.65
N GLY A 8 11.12 5.16 -2.13
CA GLY A 8 12.16 5.90 -1.41
C GLY A 8 13.54 5.26 -1.57
N SER A 9 14.52 5.82 -0.86
CA SER A 9 15.91 5.35 -0.88
C SER A 9 16.47 5.01 0.50
N SER A 10 15.66 5.17 1.57
CA SER A 10 16.12 4.94 2.95
C SER A 10 15.36 3.80 3.62
N PHE A 11 15.96 2.63 3.69
CA PHE A 11 15.41 1.52 4.47
C PHE A 11 15.35 1.85 5.97
N SER A 12 16.41 2.44 6.53
CA SER A 12 16.44 2.78 7.97
C SER A 12 15.29 3.73 8.35
N GLY A 13 15.02 4.75 7.53
CA GLY A 13 13.89 5.66 7.78
C GLY A 13 12.54 4.96 7.61
N THR A 14 12.40 4.10 6.60
CA THR A 14 11.13 3.40 6.33
C THR A 14 10.85 2.32 7.36
N VAL A 15 11.84 1.49 7.71
CA VAL A 15 11.69 0.44 8.74
C VAL A 15 11.42 1.08 10.10
N GLY A 16 12.17 2.15 10.48
CA GLY A 16 11.90 2.88 11.72
C GLY A 16 10.48 3.48 11.77
N TYR A 17 9.96 3.94 10.64
CA TYR A 17 8.58 4.45 10.57
C TYR A 17 7.53 3.35 10.78
N VAL A 18 7.71 2.16 10.17
CA VAL A 18 6.72 1.08 10.29
C VAL A 18 6.83 0.28 11.59
N MET A 19 7.98 0.36 12.28
CA MET A 19 8.25 -0.34 13.55
C MET A 19 8.08 0.57 14.77
N LYS A 20 7.04 1.41 14.80
CA LYS A 20 6.70 2.22 15.97
C LYS A 20 5.97 1.40 17.06
N GLU A 21 5.78 2.01 18.24
CA GLU A 21 5.31 1.33 19.45
C GLU A 21 4.02 0.50 19.28
N GLU A 22 3.06 1.00 18.51
CA GLU A 22 1.80 0.29 18.24
C GLU A 22 1.85 -0.51 16.94
N SER A 23 2.89 -1.34 16.78
CA SER A 23 3.08 -2.16 15.59
C SER A 23 3.26 -3.63 15.92
N ARG A 24 2.90 -4.51 14.98
CA ARG A 24 3.09 -5.95 15.05
C ARG A 24 3.60 -6.48 13.72
N ILE A 25 4.72 -7.19 13.73
CA ILE A 25 5.22 -7.88 12.54
C ILE A 25 4.28 -9.04 12.24
N LEU A 26 3.76 -9.06 11.02
CA LEU A 26 2.94 -10.15 10.49
C LEU A 26 3.79 -11.19 9.76
N GLU A 27 4.74 -10.74 8.96
CA GLU A 27 5.65 -11.61 8.20
C GLU A 27 6.92 -10.83 7.81
N ALA A 28 8.03 -11.53 7.70
CA ALA A 28 9.29 -11.02 7.19
C ALA A 28 9.96 -12.09 6.31
N GLU A 29 10.55 -11.68 5.19
CA GLU A 29 11.28 -12.53 4.26
C GLU A 29 12.62 -11.89 3.94
N GLY A 30 13.73 -12.61 4.20
CA GLY A 30 15.08 -12.11 3.98
C GLY A 30 15.48 -10.95 4.90
N VAL A 31 14.77 -10.75 6.01
CA VAL A 31 15.06 -9.76 7.05
C VAL A 31 14.83 -10.40 8.42
N MET A 32 15.68 -10.13 9.38
CA MET A 32 15.64 -10.75 10.71
C MET A 32 15.12 -9.79 11.78
N PRO A 33 13.83 -9.91 12.19
CA PRO A 33 13.32 -9.18 13.33
C PRO A 33 13.91 -9.69 14.67
N PRO A 34 13.81 -8.94 15.81
CA PRO A 34 12.92 -7.77 15.94
C PRO A 34 13.61 -6.40 15.80
N GLU A 35 14.93 -6.35 15.76
CA GLU A 35 15.67 -5.10 15.90
C GLU A 35 15.61 -4.26 14.62
N VAL A 36 15.12 -3.02 14.74
CA VAL A 36 14.97 -2.07 13.60
C VAL A 36 16.29 -1.86 12.85
N LYS A 37 17.41 -1.78 13.60
CA LYS A 37 18.73 -1.55 13.03
C LYS A 37 19.18 -2.74 12.18
N ASP A 38 18.95 -3.96 12.65
CA ASP A 38 19.35 -5.18 11.97
C ASP A 38 18.49 -5.42 10.73
N MET A 39 17.16 -5.30 10.85
CA MET A 39 16.26 -5.35 9.71
C MET A 39 16.63 -4.32 8.62
N ALA A 40 16.95 -3.08 9.03
CA ALA A 40 17.35 -2.04 8.09
C ALA A 40 18.72 -2.34 7.45
N GLN A 41 19.60 -3.05 8.14
CA GLN A 41 20.88 -3.49 7.57
C GLN A 41 20.68 -4.63 6.56
N ASP A 42 19.87 -5.63 6.89
CA ASP A 42 19.56 -6.75 5.99
C ASP A 42 19.00 -6.27 4.63
N PHE A 43 18.18 -5.24 4.64
CA PHE A 43 17.68 -4.63 3.40
C PHE A 43 18.74 -3.94 2.54
N LYS A 44 19.91 -3.57 3.10
CA LYS A 44 20.92 -2.77 2.36
C LYS A 44 21.78 -3.58 1.41
N ASP A 45 21.87 -4.88 1.60
CA ASP A 45 22.79 -5.72 0.81
C ASP A 45 22.20 -6.02 -0.58
N GLN A 46 20.91 -6.29 -0.68
CA GLN A 46 20.25 -6.62 -1.94
C GLN A 46 20.31 -5.50 -3.00
N PRO A 47 20.18 -4.20 -2.68
CA PRO A 47 20.38 -3.10 -3.62
C PRO A 47 21.75 -3.06 -4.30
N LEU A 48 22.77 -3.67 -3.71
CA LEU A 48 24.11 -3.76 -4.31
C LEU A 48 24.11 -4.55 -5.62
N LEU A 49 23.11 -5.45 -5.81
CA LEU A 49 22.90 -6.18 -7.06
C LEU A 49 22.44 -5.28 -8.22
N ASN A 50 21.93 -4.08 -7.91
CA ASN A 50 21.49 -3.10 -8.92
C ASN A 50 21.76 -1.66 -8.46
N PRO A 51 23.01 -1.20 -8.46
CA PRO A 51 23.39 0.13 -7.93
C PRO A 51 22.87 1.30 -8.76
N ARG A 52 22.31 1.04 -9.95
CA ARG A 52 21.69 2.06 -10.79
C ARG A 52 20.32 2.50 -10.27
N LEU A 53 19.62 1.63 -9.54
CA LEU A 53 18.29 1.93 -8.99
C LEU A 53 18.44 2.77 -7.70
N LYS A 54 18.20 4.09 -7.80
CA LYS A 54 18.33 5.00 -6.65
C LYS A 54 17.18 4.86 -5.64
N ASN A 55 15.94 4.72 -6.12
CA ASN A 55 14.76 4.52 -5.27
C ASN A 55 14.48 3.02 -5.11
N ASN A 56 15.30 2.36 -4.31
CA ASN A 56 15.26 0.91 -4.10
C ASN A 56 14.28 0.45 -3.02
N VAL A 57 13.70 1.37 -2.23
CA VAL A 57 12.70 1.08 -1.22
C VAL A 57 11.31 1.20 -1.82
N GLY A 58 10.52 0.13 -1.72
CA GLY A 58 9.08 0.17 -1.91
C GLY A 58 8.37 0.19 -0.56
N HIS A 59 7.40 1.09 -0.39
CA HIS A 59 6.56 1.16 0.79
C HIS A 59 5.10 1.29 0.38
N ILE A 60 4.28 0.36 0.84
CA ILE A 60 2.85 0.33 0.55
C ILE A 60 2.09 0.24 1.86
N SER A 61 1.11 1.11 2.05
CA SER A 61 0.14 0.93 3.12
C SER A 61 -1.17 0.39 2.53
N LEU A 62 -1.69 -0.69 3.11
CA LEU A 62 -2.99 -1.28 2.79
C LEU A 62 -3.94 -0.97 3.94
N SER A 63 -4.97 -0.17 3.67
CA SER A 63 -5.97 0.25 4.66
C SER A 63 -7.31 -0.41 4.34
N PHE A 64 -7.97 -0.92 5.37
CA PHE A 64 -9.27 -1.58 5.31
C PHE A 64 -10.33 -0.71 5.99
N SER A 65 -11.60 -0.95 5.69
CA SER A 65 -12.68 -0.21 6.35
C SER A 65 -12.79 -0.63 7.82
N SER A 66 -13.18 0.31 8.70
CA SER A 66 -13.56 -0.03 10.07
C SER A 66 -14.72 -1.02 10.14
N LYS A 67 -15.56 -1.09 9.09
CA LYS A 67 -16.63 -2.11 8.97
C LYS A 67 -16.08 -3.53 8.82
N ASP A 68 -14.87 -3.68 8.29
CA ASP A 68 -14.19 -4.97 8.15
C ASP A 68 -13.38 -5.35 9.41
N ALA A 69 -13.22 -4.45 10.40
CA ALA A 69 -12.39 -4.64 11.57
C ALA A 69 -12.68 -5.95 12.33
N PRO A 70 -13.95 -6.37 12.56
CA PRO A 70 -14.25 -7.58 13.34
C PRO A 70 -13.72 -8.87 12.69
N ARG A 71 -13.54 -8.88 11.38
CA ARG A 71 -13.07 -10.06 10.61
C ARG A 71 -11.60 -9.96 10.19
N MET A 72 -10.96 -8.80 10.35
CA MET A 72 -9.60 -8.56 9.89
C MET A 72 -8.57 -9.10 10.89
N THR A 73 -8.40 -10.42 10.91
CA THR A 73 -7.36 -11.10 11.69
C THR A 73 -5.98 -10.88 11.08
N ASP A 74 -4.92 -11.14 11.85
CA ASP A 74 -3.54 -11.08 11.35
C ASP A 74 -3.33 -12.06 10.18
N ALA A 75 -3.87 -13.28 10.28
CA ALA A 75 -3.79 -14.29 9.23
C ALA A 75 -4.48 -13.83 7.93
N LEU A 76 -5.69 -13.27 8.02
CA LEU A 76 -6.40 -12.78 6.84
C LEU A 76 -5.69 -11.57 6.22
N MET A 77 -5.17 -10.66 7.04
CA MET A 77 -4.42 -9.51 6.58
C MET A 77 -3.14 -9.92 5.85
N THR A 78 -2.40 -10.88 6.40
CA THR A 78 -1.21 -11.47 5.76
C THR A 78 -1.56 -12.13 4.43
N GLN A 79 -2.62 -12.93 4.39
CA GLN A 79 -3.06 -13.58 3.16
C GLN A 79 -3.40 -12.57 2.05
N ILE A 80 -4.16 -11.51 2.38
CA ILE A 80 -4.52 -10.46 1.44
C ILE A 80 -3.26 -9.71 0.97
N ALA A 81 -2.34 -9.40 1.88
CA ALA A 81 -1.10 -8.70 1.53
C ALA A 81 -0.19 -9.54 0.62
N LYS A 82 -0.07 -10.84 0.85
CA LYS A 82 0.70 -11.75 -0.03
C LYS A 82 0.08 -11.85 -1.43
N GLU A 83 -1.24 -11.98 -1.52
CA GLU A 83 -1.90 -11.99 -2.82
C GLU A 83 -1.78 -10.63 -3.53
N TYR A 84 -1.86 -9.52 -2.78
CA TYR A 84 -1.59 -8.20 -3.31
C TYR A 84 -0.18 -8.10 -3.89
N MET A 85 0.84 -8.59 -3.17
CA MET A 85 2.23 -8.61 -3.65
C MET A 85 2.34 -9.36 -4.97
N GLN A 86 1.78 -10.56 -5.06
CA GLN A 86 1.80 -11.37 -6.29
C GLN A 86 1.17 -10.64 -7.47
N LYS A 87 -0.03 -10.07 -7.28
CA LYS A 87 -0.73 -9.30 -8.33
C LYS A 87 -0.01 -8.01 -8.73
N MET A 88 0.74 -7.41 -7.83
CA MET A 88 1.58 -6.24 -8.10
C MET A 88 2.94 -6.60 -8.70
N GLY A 89 3.28 -7.90 -8.82
CA GLY A 89 4.58 -8.35 -9.30
C GLY A 89 5.72 -8.10 -8.31
N ILE A 90 5.39 -8.02 -7.01
CA ILE A 90 6.36 -7.93 -5.92
C ILE A 90 6.66 -9.38 -5.49
N THR A 91 7.62 -9.98 -6.16
CA THR A 91 8.01 -11.39 -5.97
C THR A 91 9.52 -11.51 -5.91
N ASP A 92 10.00 -12.60 -5.33
CA ASP A 92 11.43 -12.92 -5.25
C ASP A 92 12.28 -11.76 -4.71
N THR A 93 11.87 -11.21 -3.57
CA THR A 93 12.54 -10.07 -2.94
C THR A 93 12.35 -10.06 -1.43
N GLN A 94 13.24 -9.38 -0.73
CA GLN A 94 13.11 -9.12 0.70
C GLN A 94 11.88 -8.25 0.98
N TYR A 95 11.13 -8.59 2.03
CA TYR A 95 10.03 -7.74 2.49
C TYR A 95 9.78 -7.87 4.00
N LEU A 96 9.12 -6.86 4.54
CA LEU A 96 8.64 -6.78 5.91
C LEU A 96 7.17 -6.33 5.87
N LEU A 97 6.28 -7.13 6.46
CA LEU A 97 4.85 -6.83 6.58
C LEU A 97 4.52 -6.54 8.04
N VAL A 98 4.02 -5.35 8.33
CA VAL A 98 3.76 -4.86 9.68
C VAL A 98 2.33 -4.35 9.80
N ARG A 99 1.58 -4.84 10.78
CA ARG A 99 0.28 -4.30 11.16
C ARG A 99 0.46 -3.15 12.14
N HIS A 100 -0.25 -2.04 11.92
CA HIS A 100 -0.36 -0.95 12.87
C HIS A 100 -1.68 -1.04 13.63
N LEU A 101 -1.63 -0.63 14.91
CA LEU A 101 -2.78 -0.66 15.83
C LEU A 101 -3.18 0.76 16.29
N ASP A 102 -2.51 1.79 15.78
CA ASP A 102 -2.64 3.21 16.14
C ASP A 102 -3.88 3.91 15.54
N GLN A 103 -4.68 3.21 14.72
CA GLN A 103 -5.87 3.78 14.08
C GLN A 103 -7.09 2.88 14.27
N PRO A 104 -8.31 3.45 14.30
CA PRO A 104 -9.55 2.68 14.46
C PRO A 104 -9.87 1.79 13.24
N HIS A 105 -9.23 2.01 12.10
CA HIS A 105 -9.37 1.17 10.90
C HIS A 105 -8.17 0.25 10.76
N PRO A 106 -8.38 -1.05 10.45
CA PRO A 106 -7.26 -1.97 10.25
C PRO A 106 -6.38 -1.52 9.08
N HIS A 107 -5.07 -1.56 9.29
CA HIS A 107 -4.12 -1.30 8.21
C HIS A 107 -2.78 -2.00 8.46
N CYS A 108 -2.06 -2.25 7.39
CA CYS A 108 -0.71 -2.77 7.43
C CYS A 108 0.21 -2.04 6.46
N HIS A 109 1.47 -2.11 6.74
CA HIS A 109 2.55 -1.58 5.92
C HIS A 109 3.39 -2.72 5.37
N LEU A 110 3.63 -2.67 4.08
CA LEU A 110 4.55 -3.53 3.37
C LEU A 110 5.77 -2.71 2.96
N VAL A 111 6.92 -3.03 3.51
CA VAL A 111 8.22 -2.52 3.06
C VAL A 111 8.88 -3.63 2.25
N TYR A 112 9.37 -3.33 1.06
CA TYR A 112 10.03 -4.32 0.21
C TYR A 112 11.20 -3.74 -0.56
N ASN A 113 12.13 -4.59 -0.92
CA ASN A 113 13.23 -4.21 -1.78
C ASN A 113 12.78 -4.21 -3.24
N ARG A 114 12.98 -3.10 -3.95
CA ARG A 114 12.65 -3.00 -5.38
C ARG A 114 13.69 -3.63 -6.29
N VAL A 115 14.79 -4.09 -5.72
CA VAL A 115 15.75 -4.98 -6.39
C VAL A 115 15.38 -6.40 -5.97
N GLY A 116 15.12 -7.29 -6.91
CA GLY A 116 14.87 -8.71 -6.66
C GLY A 116 16.13 -9.46 -6.30
N ASN A 117 16.00 -10.69 -5.78
CA ASN A 117 17.14 -11.57 -5.46
C ASN A 117 18.01 -11.86 -6.69
N ASN A 118 17.45 -11.74 -7.89
CA ASN A 118 18.14 -11.89 -9.18
C ASN A 118 18.75 -10.57 -9.71
N GLY A 119 18.73 -9.48 -8.92
CA GLY A 119 19.21 -8.17 -9.32
C GLY A 119 18.29 -7.37 -10.25
N GLN A 120 17.15 -7.93 -10.65
CA GLN A 120 16.20 -7.23 -11.51
C GLN A 120 15.37 -6.22 -10.73
N THR A 121 14.96 -5.15 -11.41
CA THR A 121 14.09 -4.13 -10.80
C THR A 121 12.64 -4.58 -10.81
N ILE A 122 12.00 -4.57 -9.64
CA ILE A 122 10.54 -4.66 -9.54
C ILE A 122 9.93 -3.36 -10.08
N SER A 123 9.20 -3.49 -11.18
CA SER A 123 8.71 -2.35 -11.96
C SER A 123 7.66 -1.53 -11.22
N ASP A 124 7.84 -0.21 -11.22
CA ASP A 124 6.84 0.77 -10.76
C ASP A 124 6.05 1.41 -11.92
N LYS A 125 6.21 0.91 -13.15
CA LYS A 125 5.44 1.41 -14.30
C LYS A 125 3.94 1.30 -14.04
N ASN A 126 3.23 2.43 -14.16
CA ASN A 126 1.79 2.54 -13.91
C ASN A 126 1.35 2.02 -12.53
N ILE A 127 2.24 2.09 -11.53
CA ILE A 127 2.02 1.46 -10.23
C ILE A 127 0.74 1.93 -9.54
N LYS A 128 0.36 3.21 -9.70
CA LYS A 128 -0.89 3.74 -9.11
C LYS A 128 -2.14 3.15 -9.73
N ILE A 129 -2.13 2.93 -11.06
CA ILE A 129 -3.25 2.32 -11.80
C ILE A 129 -3.36 0.84 -11.44
N ARG A 130 -2.23 0.11 -11.46
CA ARG A 130 -2.19 -1.31 -11.04
C ARG A 130 -2.65 -1.48 -9.60
N ASN A 131 -2.16 -0.66 -8.69
CA ASN A 131 -2.57 -0.66 -7.29
C ASN A 131 -4.09 -0.49 -7.12
N ALA A 132 -4.68 0.52 -7.78
CA ALA A 132 -6.12 0.75 -7.69
C ALA A 132 -6.92 -0.46 -8.20
N LYS A 133 -6.50 -1.06 -9.33
CA LYS A 133 -7.12 -2.27 -9.90
C LYS A 133 -7.01 -3.46 -8.95
N VAL A 134 -5.81 -3.76 -8.46
CA VAL A 134 -5.56 -4.88 -7.54
C VAL A 134 -6.33 -4.71 -6.22
N CYS A 135 -6.33 -3.50 -5.65
CA CYS A 135 -7.10 -3.21 -4.44
C CYS A 135 -8.60 -3.47 -4.64
N ARG A 136 -9.16 -3.09 -5.79
CA ARG A 136 -10.57 -3.35 -6.12
C ARG A 136 -10.85 -4.85 -6.25
N GLU A 137 -10.05 -5.56 -7.03
CA GLU A 137 -10.19 -7.01 -7.23
C GLU A 137 -10.15 -7.78 -5.89
N LEU A 138 -9.20 -7.43 -5.00
CA LEU A 138 -9.08 -8.06 -3.70
C LEU A 138 -10.22 -7.67 -2.76
N THR A 139 -10.71 -6.44 -2.83
CA THR A 139 -11.89 -6.00 -2.07
C THR A 139 -13.11 -6.85 -2.44
N GLU A 140 -13.34 -7.07 -3.73
CA GLU A 140 -14.43 -7.88 -4.25
C GLU A 140 -14.24 -9.37 -3.88
N LYS A 141 -13.04 -9.93 -4.13
CA LYS A 141 -12.72 -11.34 -3.85
C LYS A 141 -12.94 -11.74 -2.39
N TYR A 142 -12.48 -10.89 -1.47
CA TYR A 142 -12.57 -11.15 -0.03
C TYR A 142 -13.89 -10.65 0.60
N GLY A 143 -14.83 -10.15 -0.20
CA GLY A 143 -16.09 -9.59 0.27
C GLY A 143 -15.90 -8.47 1.30
N LEU A 144 -14.86 -7.64 1.12
CA LEU A 144 -14.58 -6.50 1.99
C LEU A 144 -15.51 -5.34 1.64
N TYR A 145 -15.67 -4.42 2.59
CA TYR A 145 -16.48 -3.23 2.36
C TYR A 145 -15.93 -2.42 1.18
N LEU A 146 -16.75 -2.31 0.14
CA LEU A 146 -16.48 -1.43 -0.98
C LEU A 146 -17.01 -0.04 -0.61
N ALA A 147 -16.09 0.92 -0.45
CA ALA A 147 -16.50 2.29 -0.19
C ALA A 147 -17.39 2.78 -1.34
N SER A 148 -18.53 3.36 -0.99
CA SER A 148 -19.38 4.08 -1.94
C SER A 148 -18.54 5.15 -2.64
N GLY A 149 -18.81 5.36 -3.92
CA GLY A 149 -18.02 6.23 -4.77
C GLY A 149 -18.05 7.70 -4.33
N LYS A 150 -17.61 8.58 -5.22
CA LYS A 150 -17.51 10.03 -4.98
C LYS A 150 -18.83 10.70 -4.60
N ASP A 151 -19.96 10.03 -4.82
CA ASP A 151 -21.29 10.58 -4.55
C ASP A 151 -21.61 10.73 -3.05
N ASP A 152 -21.04 9.88 -2.19
CA ASP A 152 -21.28 9.89 -0.73
C ASP A 152 -20.25 10.71 0.07
N VAL A 153 -19.40 11.46 -0.62
CA VAL A 153 -18.42 12.31 0.06
C VAL A 153 -19.11 13.55 0.63
N ARG A 154 -18.90 13.80 1.91
CA ARG A 154 -19.36 15.03 2.58
C ARG A 154 -18.57 16.23 2.07
N ARG A 155 -19.10 16.93 1.05
CA ARG A 155 -18.44 18.03 0.33
C ARG A 155 -18.04 19.18 1.25
N GLU A 156 -18.85 19.47 2.27
CA GLU A 156 -18.64 20.53 3.25
C GLU A 156 -17.39 20.34 4.13
N ARG A 157 -16.86 19.12 4.20
CA ARG A 157 -15.65 18.79 5.00
C ARG A 157 -14.36 18.72 4.17
N LEU A 158 -14.47 18.94 2.87
CA LEU A 158 -13.30 18.91 2.00
C LEU A 158 -12.46 20.17 2.16
N ARG A 159 -11.13 19.98 2.16
CA ARG A 159 -10.15 21.07 2.10
C ARG A 159 -9.68 21.25 0.65
N GLU A 160 -9.20 22.45 0.34
CA GLU A 160 -8.47 22.67 -0.91
C GLU A 160 -7.17 21.82 -0.94
N PRO A 161 -6.78 21.21 -2.10
CA PRO A 161 -7.40 21.29 -3.43
C PRO A 161 -8.50 20.23 -3.71
N ASP A 162 -8.89 19.42 -2.72
CA ASP A 162 -9.86 18.35 -2.94
C ASP A 162 -11.26 18.88 -3.22
N LYS A 163 -11.65 20.00 -2.60
CA LYS A 163 -12.93 20.69 -2.86
C LYS A 163 -13.06 21.02 -4.34
N THR A 164 -12.06 21.67 -4.93
CA THR A 164 -12.02 22.04 -6.35
C THR A 164 -12.12 20.80 -7.26
N LYS A 165 -11.45 19.68 -6.94
CA LYS A 165 -11.57 18.42 -7.70
C LYS A 165 -12.98 17.87 -7.75
N TYR A 166 -13.71 17.98 -6.62
CA TYR A 166 -15.09 17.51 -6.55
C TYR A 166 -16.06 18.45 -7.26
N GLU A 167 -15.84 19.76 -7.23
CA GLU A 167 -16.60 20.73 -8.01
C GLU A 167 -16.48 20.46 -9.51
N ILE A 168 -15.25 20.19 -9.99
CA ILE A 168 -15.01 19.79 -11.39
C ILE A 168 -15.71 18.47 -11.72
N TYR A 169 -15.64 17.48 -10.82
CA TYR A 169 -16.31 16.19 -11.00
C TYR A 169 -17.83 16.36 -11.14
N ASP A 170 -18.45 17.15 -10.28
CA ASP A 170 -19.89 17.39 -10.28
C ASP A 170 -20.33 18.17 -11.53
N ALA A 171 -19.52 19.13 -11.98
CA ALA A 171 -19.76 19.88 -13.23
C ALA A 171 -19.71 18.95 -14.45
N ILE A 172 -18.71 18.07 -14.55
CA ILE A 172 -18.59 17.08 -15.62
C ILE A 172 -19.77 16.11 -15.60
N LYS A 173 -20.11 15.57 -14.43
CA LYS A 173 -21.23 14.63 -14.26
C LYS A 173 -22.56 15.25 -14.65
N GLY A 174 -22.78 16.52 -14.32
CA GLY A 174 -23.98 17.26 -14.69
C GLY A 174 -24.06 17.62 -16.18
N SER A 175 -22.93 17.66 -16.89
CA SER A 175 -22.84 17.99 -18.31
C SER A 175 -22.97 16.75 -19.22
N LEU A 176 -22.53 15.56 -18.75
CA LEU A 176 -22.56 14.32 -19.55
C LEU A 176 -23.95 13.93 -20.10
N PRO A 177 -25.07 14.07 -19.35
CA PRO A 177 -26.39 13.77 -19.92
C PRO A 177 -26.82 14.71 -21.05
N LYS A 178 -26.25 15.92 -21.10
CA LYS A 178 -26.56 16.94 -22.12
C LYS A 178 -25.79 16.77 -23.42
N CYS A 179 -24.76 15.89 -23.44
CA CYS A 179 -23.91 15.62 -24.58
C CYS A 179 -24.33 14.39 -25.40
N LYS A 180 -25.56 13.87 -25.21
CA LYS A 180 -26.12 12.82 -26.05
C LYS A 180 -26.77 13.46 -27.27
N ASN A 181 -26.05 13.46 -28.38
CA ASN A 181 -26.62 13.49 -29.74
C ASN A 181 -26.79 12.06 -30.24
#